data_82d727d475805ae2c9fe94b3212b4b5d
#
_entry.id   82d727d475805ae2c9fe94b3212b4b5d
#
_cell.length_a   1.000
_cell.length_b   1.000
_cell.length_c   1.000
_cell.angle_alpha   90.00
_cell.angle_beta   90.00
_cell.angle_gamma   90.00
#
_symmetry.space_group_name_H-M   'P 1'
#
loop_
_entity.id
_entity.type
_entity.pdbx_description
1 polymer ?
#
loop_
_entity_poly.entity_id
_entity_poly.type
_entity_poly.pdbx_seq_one_letter_code
_entity_poly.pdbx_strand_id
1 'polypeptide(L)'
;MLAQLTISNFAIVRELEIDFQSGMTVITGETGAGKSIAIDALGLCLGGRAEADMVRTGATRADLCARFALKDTPAALRWLEENQLEEGRECLLRRVISSDGRSRGFINGTAVPLSQLRELGQLLIQIHGQHAHQQLTKPEQQKSLLDSYANEAALAQQMAARYQLWHQSCRDLAHHQQQSQERAARAELLQYQLKELNDFNPQAGEFEQIDEEYKRLANSGQLLTTSQNALALLADGEDVNLQSQLYSAKQLVSELVGMDSKLSGILDMLEEATIQLTEASDELRHYCERLDLDPNRLFELEQRIAKQISLARKHHVSPEALPQLYQSLLEEQQQLDDQADSLETLTLAVNKHHQQALETAQVLHQQRQFYAQELGQLITESMHLLSIAHGLFTIDVKFDEHHLNNDGADRVEFKVTTNPGQPLQPIAKVASGGELSRIALAIQVITARKMETPALIFDEVDVGISGPTAAVVGKLLRQLGESTQVMCVTHLPQVAGCGHQHFFVSKETDGAMTETHMQPLDKRARLQELARLLGGSEVTRNTLANAKELLAA
;
A
#
# COMPACT_ATOMS: atom_id res chain seq x y z
N MET A 1 -1.92 -12.25 -33.59
CA MET A 1 -2.63 -11.53 -34.66
C MET A 1 -4.12 -11.51 -34.35
N LEU A 2 -4.81 -10.39 -34.42
CA LEU A 2 -6.28 -10.31 -34.37
C LEU A 2 -6.86 -10.98 -35.61
N ALA A 3 -7.61 -12.05 -35.42
CA ALA A 3 -8.21 -12.82 -36.51
C ALA A 3 -9.64 -12.35 -36.80
N GLN A 4 -10.44 -12.10 -35.77
CA GLN A 4 -11.85 -11.75 -35.91
C GLN A 4 -12.33 -10.86 -34.76
N LEU A 5 -13.26 -9.98 -35.05
CA LEU A 5 -13.98 -9.16 -34.08
C LEU A 5 -15.49 -9.29 -34.33
N THR A 6 -16.23 -9.73 -33.32
CA THR A 6 -17.69 -9.81 -33.35
C THR A 6 -18.27 -8.81 -32.33
N ILE A 7 -19.22 -8.01 -32.80
CA ILE A 7 -19.88 -6.96 -32.04
C ILE A 7 -21.38 -7.17 -32.11
N SER A 8 -22.06 -7.27 -30.97
CA SER A 8 -23.52 -7.40 -30.92
C SER A 8 -24.10 -6.37 -29.94
N ASN A 9 -25.09 -5.60 -30.41
CA ASN A 9 -25.85 -4.61 -29.64
C ASN A 9 -24.98 -3.55 -28.93
N PHE A 10 -23.97 -3.04 -29.61
CA PHE A 10 -23.04 -2.04 -29.09
C PHE A 10 -23.21 -0.67 -29.81
N ALA A 11 -23.41 0.37 -29.07
CA ALA A 11 -23.67 1.73 -29.59
C ALA A 11 -24.77 1.72 -30.68
N ILE A 12 -24.41 2.05 -31.92
CA ILE A 12 -25.32 2.04 -33.07
C ILE A 12 -25.20 0.76 -33.93
N VAL A 13 -24.38 -0.21 -33.51
CA VAL A 13 -24.20 -1.50 -34.19
C VAL A 13 -25.16 -2.52 -33.60
N ARG A 14 -25.94 -3.19 -34.45
CA ARG A 14 -26.77 -4.33 -34.06
C ARG A 14 -25.98 -5.63 -34.05
N GLU A 15 -25.34 -5.91 -35.19
CA GLU A 15 -24.50 -7.08 -35.37
C GLU A 15 -23.44 -6.76 -36.40
N LEU A 16 -22.17 -7.09 -36.08
CA LEU A 16 -21.04 -6.85 -36.97
C LEU A 16 -20.01 -7.95 -36.74
N GLU A 17 -19.57 -8.55 -37.81
CA GLU A 17 -18.49 -9.53 -37.82
C GLU A 17 -17.43 -9.10 -38.82
N ILE A 18 -16.17 -9.05 -38.37
CA ILE A 18 -15.05 -8.54 -39.15
C ILE A 18 -13.91 -9.57 -39.08
N ASP A 19 -13.50 -10.07 -40.23
CA ASP A 19 -12.32 -10.91 -40.39
C ASP A 19 -11.11 -10.05 -40.81
N PHE A 20 -10.04 -10.13 -40.03
CA PHE A 20 -8.81 -9.41 -40.29
C PHE A 20 -7.74 -10.32 -40.87
N GLN A 21 -6.93 -9.78 -41.74
CA GLN A 21 -5.77 -10.44 -42.33
C GLN A 21 -4.46 -9.85 -41.80
N SER A 22 -3.34 -10.50 -42.09
CA SER A 22 -2.02 -9.93 -41.84
C SER A 22 -1.78 -8.69 -42.73
N GLY A 23 -0.83 -7.86 -42.34
CA GLY A 23 -0.52 -6.65 -43.04
C GLY A 23 -1.27 -5.42 -42.55
N MET A 24 -1.37 -4.39 -43.38
CA MET A 24 -2.04 -3.13 -43.08
C MET A 24 -3.50 -3.16 -43.50
N THR A 25 -4.41 -3.10 -42.54
CA THR A 25 -5.85 -2.90 -42.75
C THR A 25 -6.21 -1.44 -42.59
N VAL A 26 -6.87 -0.88 -43.57
CA VAL A 26 -7.38 0.51 -43.56
C VAL A 26 -8.88 0.52 -43.37
N ILE A 27 -9.37 1.42 -42.53
CA ILE A 27 -10.79 1.68 -42.29
C ILE A 27 -11.11 3.11 -42.74
N THR A 28 -11.98 3.26 -43.75
CA THR A 28 -12.51 4.56 -44.15
C THR A 28 -14.02 4.62 -43.98
N GLY A 29 -14.62 5.78 -44.15
CA GLY A 29 -16.06 5.96 -44.04
C GLY A 29 -16.43 7.43 -43.79
N GLU A 30 -17.72 7.71 -43.72
CA GLU A 30 -18.24 9.05 -43.46
C GLU A 30 -17.89 9.55 -42.07
N THR A 31 -17.83 10.89 -41.89
CA THR A 31 -17.62 11.52 -40.59
C THR A 31 -18.80 11.17 -39.66
N GLY A 32 -18.49 10.66 -38.46
CA GLY A 32 -19.54 10.23 -37.54
C GLY A 32 -20.21 8.89 -37.88
N ALA A 33 -19.73 8.13 -38.89
CA ALA A 33 -20.26 6.81 -39.23
C ALA A 33 -19.89 5.71 -38.22
N GLY A 34 -19.14 6.03 -37.17
CA GLY A 34 -18.73 5.07 -36.18
C GLY A 34 -17.48 4.26 -36.58
N LYS A 35 -16.54 4.89 -37.32
CA LYS A 35 -15.24 4.29 -37.65
C LYS A 35 -14.50 3.78 -36.42
N SER A 36 -14.54 4.52 -35.30
CA SER A 36 -13.89 4.14 -34.05
C SER A 36 -14.65 3.05 -33.27
N ILE A 37 -15.91 2.72 -33.66
CA ILE A 37 -16.71 1.70 -32.92
C ILE A 37 -15.99 0.36 -32.84
N ALA A 38 -15.33 -0.07 -33.91
CA ALA A 38 -14.55 -1.32 -33.88
C ALA A 38 -13.36 -1.24 -32.93
N ILE A 39 -12.71 -0.05 -32.85
CA ILE A 39 -11.57 0.20 -31.94
C ILE A 39 -12.08 0.27 -30.50
N ASP A 40 -13.21 0.96 -30.25
CA ASP A 40 -13.83 1.07 -28.93
C ASP A 40 -14.27 -0.31 -28.42
N ALA A 41 -14.93 -1.10 -29.26
CA ALA A 41 -15.33 -2.49 -28.93
C ALA A 41 -14.12 -3.34 -28.59
N LEU A 42 -13.05 -3.24 -29.37
CA LEU A 42 -11.81 -3.96 -29.11
C LEU A 42 -11.15 -3.51 -27.79
N GLY A 43 -11.09 -2.19 -27.55
CA GLY A 43 -10.60 -1.63 -26.29
C GLY A 43 -11.34 -2.15 -25.06
N LEU A 44 -12.65 -2.39 -25.19
CA LEU A 44 -13.46 -3.03 -24.13
C LEU A 44 -13.14 -4.51 -23.94
N CYS A 45 -12.88 -5.26 -25.02
CA CYS A 45 -12.40 -6.64 -24.95
C CYS A 45 -11.04 -6.72 -24.23
N LEU A 46 -10.19 -5.70 -24.38
CA LEU A 46 -8.89 -5.56 -23.71
C LEU A 46 -8.97 -5.03 -22.26
N GLY A 47 -10.16 -5.03 -21.65
CA GLY A 47 -10.34 -4.62 -20.26
C GLY A 47 -10.54 -3.11 -20.04
N GLY A 48 -10.91 -2.36 -21.09
CA GLY A 48 -11.30 -0.95 -20.99
C GLY A 48 -12.52 -0.73 -20.08
N ARG A 49 -12.72 0.52 -19.64
CA ARG A 49 -13.89 0.91 -18.85
C ARG A 49 -15.14 0.87 -19.70
N ALA A 50 -16.18 0.19 -19.23
CA ALA A 50 -17.48 0.12 -19.88
C ALA A 50 -18.49 1.00 -19.14
N GLU A 51 -19.39 1.64 -19.91
CA GLU A 51 -20.50 2.44 -19.43
C GLU A 51 -21.84 1.89 -19.95
N ALA A 52 -22.93 2.11 -19.25
CA ALA A 52 -24.24 1.53 -19.58
C ALA A 52 -24.80 2.06 -20.91
N ASP A 53 -24.48 3.30 -21.25
CA ASP A 53 -24.88 4.00 -22.49
C ASP A 53 -24.23 3.43 -23.76
N MET A 54 -23.19 2.61 -23.60
CA MET A 54 -22.55 1.89 -24.68
C MET A 54 -23.42 0.73 -25.20
N VAL A 55 -24.43 0.28 -24.44
CA VAL A 55 -25.38 -0.73 -24.88
C VAL A 55 -26.38 -0.07 -25.84
N ARG A 56 -26.63 -0.71 -27.01
CA ARG A 56 -27.58 -0.23 -28.01
C ARG A 56 -28.96 0.03 -27.38
N THR A 57 -29.56 1.15 -27.70
CA THR A 57 -30.90 1.52 -27.22
C THR A 57 -31.93 0.43 -27.54
N GLY A 58 -32.64 -0.04 -26.52
CA GLY A 58 -33.62 -1.14 -26.63
C GLY A 58 -33.03 -2.54 -26.45
N ALA A 59 -31.73 -2.70 -26.35
CA ALA A 59 -31.08 -3.97 -26.02
C ALA A 59 -30.83 -4.11 -24.52
N THR A 60 -30.84 -5.33 -23.99
CA THR A 60 -30.56 -5.63 -22.59
C THR A 60 -29.08 -5.77 -22.29
N ARG A 61 -28.29 -6.10 -23.31
CA ARG A 61 -26.84 -6.27 -23.19
C ARG A 61 -26.12 -6.06 -24.53
N ALA A 62 -24.88 -5.65 -24.48
CA ALA A 62 -23.92 -5.72 -25.55
C ALA A 62 -22.97 -6.92 -25.34
N ASP A 63 -22.57 -7.58 -26.42
CA ASP A 63 -21.66 -8.72 -26.42
C ASP A 63 -20.55 -8.47 -27.45
N LEU A 64 -19.32 -8.43 -26.99
CA LEU A 64 -18.14 -8.10 -27.78
C LEU A 64 -17.17 -9.27 -27.67
N CYS A 65 -16.63 -9.71 -28.80
CA CYS A 65 -15.74 -10.86 -28.83
C CYS A 65 -14.59 -10.61 -29.82
N ALA A 66 -13.36 -10.73 -29.35
CA ALA A 66 -12.15 -10.63 -30.16
C ALA A 66 -11.38 -11.94 -30.15
N ARG A 67 -11.11 -12.53 -31.30
CA ARG A 67 -10.36 -13.76 -31.49
C ARG A 67 -8.97 -13.46 -32.01
N PHE A 68 -7.96 -13.97 -31.32
CA PHE A 68 -6.55 -13.80 -31.62
C PHE A 68 -5.90 -15.15 -31.98
N ALA A 69 -5.13 -15.18 -33.07
CA ALA A 69 -4.24 -16.28 -33.38
C ALA A 69 -2.87 -16.03 -32.71
N LEU A 70 -2.40 -17.00 -31.90
CA LEU A 70 -1.23 -16.85 -31.02
C LEU A 70 0.07 -17.41 -31.62
N LYS A 71 0.13 -17.61 -32.95
CA LYS A 71 1.27 -18.26 -33.62
C LYS A 71 2.59 -17.56 -33.33
N ASP A 72 2.58 -16.22 -33.25
CA ASP A 72 3.77 -15.38 -33.14
C ASP A 72 3.80 -14.56 -31.84
N THR A 73 3.21 -15.09 -30.76
CA THR A 73 3.07 -14.41 -29.46
C THR A 73 3.47 -15.29 -28.29
N PRO A 74 4.76 -15.64 -28.14
CA PRO A 74 5.21 -16.53 -27.07
C PRO A 74 4.95 -15.97 -25.66
N ALA A 75 4.95 -14.65 -25.50
CA ALA A 75 4.66 -13.99 -24.23
C ALA A 75 3.20 -14.20 -23.80
N ALA A 76 2.24 -14.05 -24.73
CA ALA A 76 0.83 -14.29 -24.44
C ALA A 76 0.54 -15.78 -24.17
N LEU A 77 1.18 -16.70 -24.89
CA LEU A 77 1.06 -18.14 -24.64
C LEU A 77 1.52 -18.49 -23.23
N ARG A 78 2.72 -18.04 -22.82
CA ARG A 78 3.24 -18.26 -21.45
C ARG A 78 2.31 -17.70 -20.39
N TRP A 79 1.81 -16.48 -20.59
CA TRP A 79 0.86 -15.86 -19.65
C TRP A 79 -0.42 -16.69 -19.50
N LEU A 80 -0.97 -17.22 -20.60
CA LEU A 80 -2.15 -18.11 -20.57
C LEU A 80 -1.87 -19.42 -19.84
N GLU A 81 -0.72 -20.05 -20.07
CA GLU A 81 -0.28 -21.28 -19.37
C GLU A 81 -0.13 -21.05 -17.87
N GLU A 82 0.55 -19.96 -17.46
CA GLU A 82 0.76 -19.58 -16.05
C GLU A 82 -0.56 -19.32 -15.30
N ASN A 83 -1.58 -18.82 -16.02
CA ASN A 83 -2.92 -18.57 -15.45
C ASN A 83 -3.92 -19.71 -15.67
N GLN A 84 -3.51 -20.83 -16.28
CA GLN A 84 -4.39 -21.99 -16.58
C GLN A 84 -5.61 -21.63 -17.45
N LEU A 85 -5.40 -20.75 -18.44
CA LEU A 85 -6.41 -20.22 -19.35
C LEU A 85 -6.11 -20.57 -20.83
N GLU A 86 -5.16 -21.45 -21.08
CA GLU A 86 -4.76 -21.84 -22.44
C GLU A 86 -5.85 -22.65 -23.17
N GLU A 87 -6.05 -22.39 -24.46
CA GLU A 87 -6.92 -23.13 -25.36
C GLU A 87 -6.26 -23.26 -26.74
N GLY A 88 -5.24 -24.09 -26.82
CA GLY A 88 -4.48 -24.33 -28.04
C GLY A 88 -3.70 -23.09 -28.52
N ARG A 89 -3.84 -22.75 -29.83
CA ARG A 89 -3.12 -21.60 -30.44
C ARG A 89 -4.01 -20.39 -30.73
N GLU A 90 -5.16 -20.35 -30.12
CA GLU A 90 -6.10 -19.24 -30.23
C GLU A 90 -6.39 -18.66 -28.85
N CYS A 91 -6.81 -17.41 -28.81
CA CYS A 91 -7.28 -16.75 -27.60
C CYS A 91 -8.55 -15.97 -27.92
N LEU A 92 -9.60 -16.20 -27.15
CA LEU A 92 -10.87 -15.52 -27.25
C LEU A 92 -11.06 -14.57 -26.07
N LEU A 93 -11.04 -13.26 -26.33
CA LEU A 93 -11.39 -12.25 -25.35
C LEU A 93 -12.84 -11.82 -25.55
N ARG A 94 -13.67 -11.97 -24.54
CA ARG A 94 -15.09 -11.60 -24.63
C ARG A 94 -15.46 -10.64 -23.51
N ARG A 95 -16.27 -9.63 -23.87
CA ARG A 95 -16.82 -8.65 -22.96
C ARG A 95 -18.35 -8.61 -23.08
N VAL A 96 -19.04 -8.77 -21.96
CA VAL A 96 -20.50 -8.63 -21.89
C VAL A 96 -20.81 -7.43 -21.01
N ILE A 97 -21.59 -6.48 -21.54
CA ILE A 97 -22.00 -5.25 -20.85
C ILE A 97 -23.52 -5.24 -20.79
N SER A 98 -24.10 -5.14 -19.60
CA SER A 98 -25.55 -5.07 -19.38
C SER A 98 -26.02 -3.62 -19.34
N SER A 99 -27.27 -3.38 -19.73
CA SER A 99 -27.88 -2.04 -19.70
C SER A 99 -27.99 -1.43 -18.29
N ASP A 100 -27.82 -2.24 -17.23
CA ASP A 100 -27.74 -1.82 -15.83
C ASP A 100 -26.32 -1.37 -15.39
N GLY A 101 -25.36 -1.32 -16.31
CA GLY A 101 -23.97 -0.92 -16.09
C GLY A 101 -23.05 -2.02 -15.58
N ARG A 102 -23.56 -3.23 -15.31
CA ARG A 102 -22.68 -4.36 -14.95
C ARG A 102 -21.97 -4.88 -16.18
N SER A 103 -20.71 -5.29 -15.99
CA SER A 103 -19.94 -5.87 -17.08
C SER A 103 -19.09 -7.04 -16.61
N ARG A 104 -18.91 -8.04 -17.50
CA ARG A 104 -18.12 -9.26 -17.26
C ARG A 104 -17.12 -9.46 -18.37
N GLY A 105 -15.92 -9.88 -18.01
CA GLY A 105 -14.86 -10.27 -18.93
C GLY A 105 -14.62 -11.77 -18.92
N PHE A 106 -14.25 -12.31 -20.09
CA PHE A 106 -13.96 -13.72 -20.24
C PHE A 106 -12.71 -13.90 -21.12
N ILE A 107 -11.88 -14.88 -20.75
CA ILE A 107 -10.77 -15.38 -21.55
C ILE A 107 -11.04 -16.87 -21.82
N ASN A 108 -11.11 -17.25 -23.09
CA ASN A 108 -11.38 -18.64 -23.51
C ASN A 108 -12.59 -19.26 -22.79
N GLY A 109 -13.68 -18.48 -22.67
CA GLY A 109 -14.91 -18.90 -22.00
C GLY A 109 -14.89 -18.81 -20.47
N THR A 110 -13.74 -18.67 -19.83
CA THR A 110 -13.61 -18.55 -18.37
C THR A 110 -13.79 -17.09 -17.93
N ALA A 111 -14.64 -16.85 -16.93
CA ALA A 111 -14.85 -15.52 -16.37
C ALA A 111 -13.62 -15.06 -15.59
N VAL A 112 -13.12 -13.87 -15.91
CA VAL A 112 -11.89 -13.33 -15.32
C VAL A 112 -12.05 -11.88 -14.85
N PRO A 113 -11.22 -11.43 -13.89
CA PRO A 113 -11.12 -10.00 -13.53
C PRO A 113 -10.65 -9.16 -14.72
N LEU A 114 -11.04 -7.86 -14.74
CA LEU A 114 -10.63 -6.93 -15.80
C LEU A 114 -9.12 -6.66 -15.83
N SER A 115 -8.42 -6.83 -14.71
CA SER A 115 -6.96 -6.77 -14.64
C SER A 115 -6.30 -7.80 -15.55
N GLN A 116 -6.77 -9.05 -15.50
CA GLN A 116 -6.26 -10.13 -16.36
C GLN A 116 -6.53 -9.89 -17.85
N LEU A 117 -7.73 -9.36 -18.21
CA LEU A 117 -7.99 -8.93 -19.59
C LEU A 117 -7.03 -7.85 -20.04
N ARG A 118 -6.67 -6.93 -19.14
CA ARG A 118 -5.75 -5.82 -19.42
C ARG A 118 -4.31 -6.31 -19.60
N GLU A 119 -3.85 -7.18 -18.70
CA GLU A 119 -2.52 -7.77 -18.76
C GLU A 119 -2.32 -8.57 -20.06
N LEU A 120 -3.22 -9.49 -20.35
CA LEU A 120 -3.16 -10.26 -21.60
C LEU A 120 -3.35 -9.38 -22.84
N GLY A 121 -4.26 -8.40 -22.76
CA GLY A 121 -4.52 -7.46 -23.84
C GLY A 121 -3.29 -6.69 -24.27
N GLN A 122 -2.44 -6.24 -23.33
CA GLN A 122 -1.19 -5.54 -23.61
C GLN A 122 -0.17 -6.40 -24.37
N LEU A 123 -0.22 -7.73 -24.20
CA LEU A 123 0.64 -8.67 -24.94
C LEU A 123 0.11 -8.98 -26.35
N LEU A 124 -1.16 -8.70 -26.63
CA LEU A 124 -1.82 -9.05 -27.89
C LEU A 124 -1.92 -7.88 -28.86
N ILE A 125 -2.22 -6.67 -28.37
CA ILE A 125 -2.50 -5.52 -29.22
C ILE A 125 -2.26 -4.21 -28.50
N GLN A 126 -1.73 -3.22 -29.23
CA GLN A 126 -1.60 -1.83 -28.75
C GLN A 126 -2.49 -0.91 -29.56
N ILE A 127 -3.24 -0.06 -28.84
CA ILE A 127 -4.13 0.93 -29.45
C ILE A 127 -3.51 2.32 -29.26
N HIS A 128 -3.15 2.95 -30.35
CA HIS A 128 -2.67 4.32 -30.43
C HIS A 128 -3.84 5.23 -30.85
N GLY A 129 -4.63 5.68 -29.89
CA GLY A 129 -5.83 6.51 -30.10
C GLY A 129 -5.57 8.01 -30.00
N GLN A 130 -6.64 8.79 -30.10
CA GLN A 130 -6.69 10.27 -30.17
C GLN A 130 -5.88 11.00 -29.06
N HIS A 131 -5.65 10.37 -27.91
CA HIS A 131 -4.92 10.96 -26.78
C HIS A 131 -3.52 10.37 -26.58
N ALA A 132 -3.02 9.53 -27.47
CA ALA A 132 -1.71 8.90 -27.32
C ALA A 132 -0.57 9.94 -27.25
N HIS A 133 -0.68 11.07 -27.98
CA HIS A 133 0.27 12.16 -27.91
C HIS A 133 0.32 12.85 -26.53
N GLN A 134 -0.80 12.87 -25.77
CA GLN A 134 -0.83 13.44 -24.42
C GLN A 134 -0.12 12.53 -23.40
N GLN A 135 -0.12 11.22 -23.62
CA GLN A 135 0.61 10.30 -22.76
C GLN A 135 2.12 10.47 -22.88
N LEU A 136 2.62 10.79 -24.07
CA LEU A 136 4.05 11.06 -24.31
C LEU A 136 4.58 12.30 -23.58
N THR A 137 3.70 13.17 -23.06
CA THR A 137 4.14 14.32 -22.25
C THR A 137 4.48 13.93 -20.80
N LYS A 138 4.13 12.72 -20.35
CA LYS A 138 4.37 12.24 -18.98
C LYS A 138 5.74 11.56 -18.88
N PRO A 139 6.63 11.96 -17.95
CA PRO A 139 7.97 11.38 -17.80
C PRO A 139 7.97 9.85 -17.56
N GLU A 140 6.98 9.34 -16.81
CA GLU A 140 6.85 7.90 -16.55
C GLU A 140 6.59 7.10 -17.83
N GLN A 141 5.78 7.64 -18.76
CA GLN A 141 5.50 7.00 -20.04
C GLN A 141 6.71 7.07 -20.97
N GLN A 142 7.49 8.17 -20.92
CA GLN A 142 8.72 8.32 -21.68
C GLN A 142 9.77 7.29 -21.27
N LYS A 143 9.94 7.08 -19.95
CA LYS A 143 10.83 6.05 -19.40
C LYS A 143 10.38 4.64 -19.81
N SER A 144 9.09 4.33 -19.63
CA SER A 144 8.51 3.03 -20.03
C SER A 144 8.69 2.74 -21.51
N LEU A 145 8.57 3.74 -22.36
CA LEU A 145 8.75 3.61 -23.80
C LEU A 145 10.22 3.35 -24.17
N LEU A 146 11.16 4.03 -23.52
CA LEU A 146 12.59 3.79 -23.70
C LEU A 146 12.96 2.37 -23.24
N ASP A 147 12.47 1.93 -22.09
CA ASP A 147 12.70 0.59 -21.54
C ASP A 147 12.11 -0.50 -22.46
N SER A 148 10.91 -0.27 -22.99
CA SER A 148 10.29 -1.18 -23.97
C SER A 148 11.09 -1.25 -25.28
N TYR A 149 11.65 -0.14 -25.73
CA TYR A 149 12.50 -0.09 -26.91
C TYR A 149 13.84 -0.80 -26.69
N ALA A 150 14.41 -0.68 -25.49
CA ALA A 150 15.65 -1.36 -25.11
C ALA A 150 15.47 -2.88 -25.00
N ASN A 151 14.27 -3.35 -24.67
CA ASN A 151 13.90 -4.76 -24.47
C ASN A 151 14.78 -5.50 -23.45
N GLU A 152 15.24 -4.78 -22.39
CA GLU A 152 16.12 -5.29 -21.34
C GLU A 152 15.32 -5.78 -20.10
N ALA A 153 14.29 -6.60 -20.34
CA ALA A 153 13.38 -7.07 -19.28
C ALA A 153 14.11 -7.80 -18.14
N ALA A 154 15.16 -8.56 -18.46
CA ALA A 154 15.95 -9.29 -17.45
C ALA A 154 16.68 -8.34 -16.49
N LEU A 155 17.26 -7.25 -17.02
CA LEU A 155 17.96 -6.25 -16.22
C LEU A 155 16.98 -5.44 -15.35
N ALA A 156 15.82 -5.10 -15.89
CA ALA A 156 14.75 -4.45 -15.14
C ALA A 156 14.24 -5.32 -13.98
N GLN A 157 14.03 -6.61 -14.20
CA GLN A 157 13.67 -7.56 -13.13
C GLN A 157 14.76 -7.68 -12.06
N GLN A 158 16.02 -7.75 -12.48
CA GLN A 158 17.16 -7.77 -11.56
C GLN A 158 17.20 -6.50 -10.71
N MET A 159 16.98 -5.33 -11.30
CA MET A 159 16.91 -4.05 -10.59
C MET A 159 15.80 -4.05 -9.53
N ALA A 160 14.60 -4.48 -9.90
CA ALA A 160 13.46 -4.57 -8.99
C ALA A 160 13.75 -5.52 -7.82
N ALA A 161 14.34 -6.69 -8.08
CA ALA A 161 14.70 -7.65 -7.04
C ALA A 161 15.77 -7.09 -6.07
N ARG A 162 16.81 -6.39 -6.58
CA ARG A 162 17.84 -5.76 -5.76
C ARG A 162 17.28 -4.64 -4.89
N TYR A 163 16.41 -3.81 -5.44
CA TYR A 163 15.72 -2.76 -4.68
C TYR A 163 14.85 -3.33 -3.57
N GLN A 164 14.08 -4.38 -3.86
CA GLN A 164 13.24 -5.04 -2.84
C GLN A 164 14.07 -5.62 -1.70
N LEU A 165 15.20 -6.26 -1.98
CA LEU A 165 16.12 -6.77 -0.96
C LEU A 165 16.68 -5.65 -0.09
N TRP A 166 17.13 -4.55 -0.69
CA TRP A 166 17.59 -3.38 0.07
C TRP A 166 16.48 -2.79 0.94
N HIS A 167 15.31 -2.58 0.36
CA HIS A 167 14.17 -1.98 1.07
C HIS A 167 13.67 -2.90 2.22
N GLN A 168 13.74 -4.22 2.05
CA GLN A 168 13.45 -5.16 3.14
C GLN A 168 14.50 -5.04 4.25
N SER A 169 15.79 -5.03 3.92
CA SER A 169 16.86 -4.85 4.90
C SER A 169 16.74 -3.53 5.69
N CYS A 170 16.32 -2.45 5.04
CA CYS A 170 16.05 -1.18 5.72
C CYS A 170 14.89 -1.29 6.73
N ARG A 171 13.81 -2.01 6.38
CA ARG A 171 12.69 -2.25 7.30
C ARG A 171 13.11 -3.10 8.48
N ASP A 172 13.88 -4.15 8.24
CA ASP A 172 14.38 -5.04 9.29
C ASP A 172 15.29 -4.27 10.26
N LEU A 173 16.21 -3.44 9.74
CA LEU A 173 17.05 -2.57 10.56
C LEU A 173 16.23 -1.59 11.38
N ALA A 174 15.26 -0.90 10.78
CA ALA A 174 14.39 0.06 11.48
C ALA A 174 13.58 -0.63 12.59
N HIS A 175 13.06 -1.81 12.33
CA HIS A 175 12.33 -2.62 13.32
C HIS A 175 13.22 -3.03 14.50
N HIS A 176 14.44 -3.50 14.22
CA HIS A 176 15.41 -3.85 15.26
C HIS A 176 15.89 -2.63 16.05
N GLN A 177 16.07 -1.47 15.40
CA GLN A 177 16.42 -0.23 16.10
C GLN A 177 15.32 0.20 17.06
N GLN A 178 14.06 0.15 16.64
CA GLN A 178 12.93 0.44 17.50
C GLN A 178 12.87 -0.51 18.70
N GLN A 179 12.98 -1.83 18.46
CA GLN A 179 13.04 -2.82 19.53
C GLN A 179 14.21 -2.58 20.48
N SER A 180 15.38 -2.20 19.96
CA SER A 180 16.55 -1.88 20.78
C SER A 180 16.33 -0.66 21.67
N GLN A 181 15.67 0.40 21.14
CA GLN A 181 15.29 1.57 21.92
C GLN A 181 14.28 1.23 23.03
N GLU A 182 13.26 0.45 22.71
CA GLU A 182 12.27 -0.01 23.69
C GLU A 182 12.92 -0.86 24.80
N ARG A 183 13.85 -1.76 24.41
CA ARG A 183 14.65 -2.56 25.37
C ARG A 183 15.55 -1.70 26.24
N ALA A 184 16.25 -0.69 25.67
CA ALA A 184 17.10 0.21 26.43
C ALA A 184 16.29 1.00 27.47
N ALA A 185 15.14 1.53 27.09
CA ALA A 185 14.23 2.23 28.01
C ALA A 185 13.69 1.27 29.10
N ARG A 186 13.38 0.02 28.75
CA ARG A 186 12.95 -1.01 29.72
C ARG A 186 14.08 -1.39 30.67
N ALA A 187 15.31 -1.55 30.15
CA ALA A 187 16.49 -1.86 30.96
C ALA A 187 16.80 -0.74 31.99
N GLU A 188 16.69 0.51 31.59
CA GLU A 188 16.87 1.67 32.49
C GLU A 188 15.80 1.65 33.61
N LEU A 189 14.54 1.42 33.26
CA LEU A 189 13.48 1.28 34.24
C LEU A 189 13.70 0.10 35.19
N LEU A 190 14.10 -1.06 34.66
CA LEU A 190 14.43 -2.24 35.45
C LEU A 190 15.58 -1.98 36.41
N GLN A 191 16.63 -1.35 35.95
CA GLN A 191 17.77 -0.98 36.79
C GLN A 191 17.36 -0.10 37.97
N TYR A 192 16.49 0.87 37.72
CA TYR A 192 15.93 1.74 38.77
C TYR A 192 15.09 0.93 39.77
N GLN A 193 14.17 0.09 39.28
CA GLN A 193 13.30 -0.73 40.12
C GLN A 193 14.07 -1.77 40.95
N LEU A 194 15.03 -2.44 40.31
CA LEU A 194 15.90 -3.40 40.98
C LEU A 194 16.77 -2.76 42.06
N LYS A 195 17.32 -1.58 41.81
CA LYS A 195 18.10 -0.84 42.80
C LYS A 195 17.27 -0.53 44.03
N GLU A 196 16.05 -0.04 43.86
CA GLU A 196 15.15 0.32 44.96
C GLU A 196 14.74 -0.91 45.76
N LEU A 197 14.42 -2.04 45.11
CA LEU A 197 14.06 -3.30 45.77
C LEU A 197 15.27 -3.97 46.42
N ASN A 198 16.45 -3.88 45.79
CA ASN A 198 17.69 -4.38 46.37
C ASN A 198 18.08 -3.64 47.67
N ASP A 199 17.94 -2.30 47.66
CA ASP A 199 18.21 -1.45 48.84
C ASP A 199 17.23 -1.79 50.00
N PHE A 200 16.03 -2.27 49.68
CA PHE A 200 15.05 -2.74 50.69
C PHE A 200 15.28 -4.21 51.08
N ASN A 201 15.72 -5.04 50.13
CA ASN A 201 15.98 -6.49 50.27
C ASN A 201 14.77 -7.25 50.83
N PRO A 202 13.65 -7.37 50.09
CA PRO A 202 12.44 -8.05 50.55
C PRO A 202 12.68 -9.55 50.66
N GLN A 203 12.31 -10.10 51.84
CA GLN A 203 12.42 -11.54 52.08
C GLN A 203 11.05 -12.23 51.98
N ALA A 204 11.05 -13.51 51.52
CA ALA A 204 9.82 -14.28 51.43
C ALA A 204 9.23 -14.54 52.82
N GLY A 205 7.94 -14.27 53.02
CA GLY A 205 7.23 -14.47 54.31
C GLY A 205 7.57 -13.43 55.36
N GLU A 206 8.39 -12.41 55.06
CA GLU A 206 8.78 -11.36 56.02
C GLU A 206 7.57 -10.52 56.46
N PHE A 207 6.73 -10.13 55.48
CA PHE A 207 5.61 -9.22 55.75
C PHE A 207 4.64 -9.82 56.79
N GLU A 208 4.27 -11.06 56.61
CA GLU A 208 3.36 -11.75 57.49
C GLU A 208 3.94 -11.86 58.90
N GLN A 209 5.23 -12.15 58.99
CA GLN A 209 5.92 -12.28 60.28
C GLN A 209 6.00 -10.93 61.02
N ILE A 210 6.42 -9.86 60.34
CA ILE A 210 6.55 -8.54 60.97
C ILE A 210 5.18 -7.92 61.28
N ASP A 211 4.15 -8.17 60.47
CA ASP A 211 2.78 -7.69 60.70
C ASP A 211 2.15 -8.40 61.93
N GLU A 212 2.39 -9.71 62.08
CA GLU A 212 1.96 -10.46 63.25
C GLU A 212 2.67 -9.99 64.52
N GLU A 213 4.00 -9.80 64.46
CA GLU A 213 4.81 -9.28 65.56
C GLU A 213 4.37 -7.85 65.95
N TYR A 214 4.15 -6.98 64.95
CA TYR A 214 3.65 -5.63 65.16
C TYR A 214 2.28 -5.59 65.87
N LYS A 215 1.33 -6.38 65.39
CA LYS A 215 0.00 -6.49 66.01
C LYS A 215 0.08 -6.94 67.46
N ARG A 216 0.95 -7.92 67.80
CA ARG A 216 1.17 -8.40 69.14
C ARG A 216 1.73 -7.32 70.05
N LEU A 217 2.79 -6.60 69.62
CA LEU A 217 3.42 -5.55 70.40
C LEU A 217 2.52 -4.31 70.55
N ALA A 218 1.82 -3.88 69.52
CA ALA A 218 0.86 -2.78 69.56
C ALA A 218 -0.30 -3.07 70.53
N ASN A 219 -0.84 -4.28 70.48
CA ASN A 219 -1.87 -4.74 71.44
C ASN A 219 -1.35 -4.74 72.87
N SER A 220 -0.11 -5.20 73.07
CA SER A 220 0.53 -5.17 74.40
C SER A 220 0.67 -3.77 74.97
N GLY A 221 1.03 -2.76 74.08
CA GLY A 221 1.10 -1.36 74.45
C GLY A 221 -0.25 -0.75 74.87
N GLN A 222 -1.32 -1.09 74.15
CA GLN A 222 -2.67 -0.65 74.51
C GLN A 222 -3.17 -1.31 75.78
N LEU A 223 -2.91 -2.61 75.95
CA LEU A 223 -3.27 -3.35 77.14
C LEU A 223 -2.56 -2.76 78.37
N LEU A 224 -1.26 -2.46 78.30
CA LEU A 224 -0.52 -1.88 79.39
C LEU A 224 -1.05 -0.48 79.73
N THR A 225 -1.24 0.41 78.76
CA THR A 225 -1.76 1.75 79.00
C THR A 225 -3.15 1.71 79.64
N THR A 226 -4.02 0.83 79.17
CA THR A 226 -5.37 0.69 79.70
C THR A 226 -5.34 0.10 81.12
N SER A 227 -4.49 -0.91 81.36
CA SER A 227 -4.31 -1.50 82.67
C SER A 227 -3.70 -0.52 83.68
N GLN A 228 -2.73 0.27 83.30
CA GLN A 228 -2.14 1.34 84.13
C GLN A 228 -3.18 2.42 84.49
N ASN A 229 -4.02 2.83 83.53
CA ASN A 229 -5.14 3.73 83.84
C ASN A 229 -6.14 3.12 84.82
N ALA A 230 -6.43 1.87 84.68
CA ALA A 230 -7.27 1.16 85.65
C ALA A 230 -6.64 1.07 87.04
N LEU A 231 -5.34 0.75 87.12
CA LEU A 231 -4.58 0.76 88.39
C LEU A 231 -4.56 2.14 89.06
N ALA A 232 -4.37 3.21 88.26
CA ALA A 232 -4.45 4.54 88.82
C ALA A 232 -5.80 4.90 89.42
N LEU A 233 -6.89 4.41 88.83
CA LEU A 233 -8.23 4.59 89.40
C LEU A 233 -8.46 3.73 90.61
N LEU A 234 -7.93 2.49 90.64
CA LEU A 234 -8.15 1.52 91.73
C LEU A 234 -7.30 1.84 92.97
N ALA A 235 -5.96 2.02 92.76
CA ALA A 235 -5.01 2.03 93.85
C ALA A 235 -3.92 3.11 93.76
N ASP A 236 -3.31 3.33 92.54
CA ASP A 236 -2.05 4.04 92.40
C ASP A 236 -2.22 5.57 92.09
N GLY A 237 -3.45 6.11 91.94
CA GLY A 237 -3.72 7.52 91.70
C GLY A 237 -3.35 8.43 92.82
N GLU A 238 -2.59 9.51 92.59
CA GLU A 238 -2.03 10.43 93.61
C GLU A 238 -3.13 11.21 94.37
N ASP A 239 -4.18 11.68 93.62
CA ASP A 239 -5.16 12.59 94.26
C ASP A 239 -6.37 11.85 94.91
N VAL A 240 -7.01 10.95 94.16
CA VAL A 240 -8.17 10.19 94.65
C VAL A 240 -8.21 8.86 93.93
N ASN A 241 -8.06 7.77 94.72
CA ASN A 241 -8.23 6.42 94.17
C ASN A 241 -9.29 5.70 95.01
N LEU A 242 -9.87 4.57 94.43
CA LEU A 242 -10.93 3.81 95.10
C LEU A 242 -10.49 3.22 96.39
N GLN A 243 -9.25 2.77 96.52
CA GLN A 243 -8.71 2.17 97.76
C GLN A 243 -8.66 3.22 98.90
N SER A 244 -8.22 4.46 98.63
CA SER A 244 -8.20 5.57 99.57
C SER A 244 -9.59 6.00 99.99
N GLN A 245 -10.56 6.03 99.08
CA GLN A 245 -11.94 6.37 99.37
C GLN A 245 -12.62 5.29 100.21
N LEU A 246 -12.38 4.01 99.88
CA LEU A 246 -12.93 2.89 100.56
C LEU A 246 -12.35 2.81 102.04
N TYR A 247 -11.06 3.09 102.17
CA TYR A 247 -10.41 3.20 103.48
C TYR A 247 -11.02 4.33 104.32
N SER A 248 -11.26 5.48 103.78
CA SER A 248 -11.88 6.64 104.41
C SER A 248 -13.35 6.28 104.85
N ALA A 249 -14.11 5.65 103.95
CA ALA A 249 -15.45 5.22 104.24
C ALA A 249 -15.49 4.18 105.39
N LYS A 250 -14.54 3.20 105.36
CA LYS A 250 -14.37 2.19 106.43
C LYS A 250 -14.07 2.84 107.76
N GLN A 251 -13.20 3.88 107.81
CA GLN A 251 -12.85 4.57 109.04
C GLN A 251 -14.07 5.28 109.65
N LEU A 252 -14.85 6.02 108.83
CA LEU A 252 -16.07 6.68 109.25
C LEU A 252 -17.10 5.70 109.80
N VAL A 253 -17.31 4.52 109.12
CA VAL A 253 -18.23 3.48 109.65
C VAL A 253 -17.70 2.82 110.92
N SER A 254 -16.40 2.62 111.06
CA SER A 254 -15.79 2.09 112.28
C SER A 254 -16.04 2.99 113.49
N GLU A 255 -15.99 4.31 113.33
CA GLU A 255 -16.37 5.26 114.41
C GLU A 255 -17.86 5.12 114.76
N LEU A 256 -18.73 4.91 113.79
CA LEU A 256 -20.17 4.71 114.05
C LEU A 256 -20.50 3.38 114.74
N VAL A 257 -19.74 2.31 114.48
CA VAL A 257 -19.87 1.02 115.16
C VAL A 257 -19.64 1.17 116.63
N GLY A 258 -18.73 2.09 117.06
CA GLY A 258 -18.54 2.44 118.49
C GLY A 258 -19.76 3.07 119.14
N MET A 259 -20.72 3.60 118.37
CA MET A 259 -21.98 4.21 118.84
C MET A 259 -23.19 3.26 118.69
N ASP A 260 -23.26 2.46 117.61
CA ASP A 260 -24.30 1.45 117.39
C ASP A 260 -23.70 0.15 116.81
N SER A 261 -23.67 -0.91 117.59
CA SER A 261 -23.10 -2.22 117.22
C SER A 261 -23.84 -2.93 116.06
N LYS A 262 -25.05 -2.49 115.71
CA LYS A 262 -25.78 -3.01 114.51
C LYS A 262 -25.11 -2.72 113.20
N LEU A 263 -24.17 -1.79 113.13
CA LEU A 263 -23.40 -1.43 111.95
C LEU A 263 -22.16 -2.33 111.74
N SER A 264 -21.86 -3.28 112.64
CA SER A 264 -20.68 -4.15 112.44
C SER A 264 -20.72 -4.94 111.16
N GLY A 265 -21.89 -5.45 110.69
CA GLY A 265 -22.00 -6.16 109.43
C GLY A 265 -21.72 -5.29 108.16
N ILE A 266 -21.92 -3.98 108.31
CA ILE A 266 -21.55 -3.05 107.23
C ILE A 266 -20.01 -2.85 107.23
N LEU A 267 -19.37 -2.78 108.36
CA LEU A 267 -17.93 -2.70 108.48
C LEU A 267 -17.25 -3.95 107.94
N ASP A 268 -17.78 -5.15 108.23
CA ASP A 268 -17.26 -6.40 107.67
C ASP A 268 -17.35 -6.44 106.15
N MET A 269 -18.45 -5.96 105.55
CA MET A 269 -18.61 -5.84 104.11
C MET A 269 -17.58 -4.86 103.50
N LEU A 270 -17.26 -3.73 104.16
CA LEU A 270 -16.26 -2.79 103.68
C LEU A 270 -14.82 -3.35 103.86
N GLU A 271 -14.59 -4.18 104.88
CA GLU A 271 -13.32 -4.90 105.02
C GLU A 271 -13.11 -5.93 103.93
N GLU A 272 -14.12 -6.72 103.62
CA GLU A 272 -14.09 -7.68 102.54
C GLU A 272 -13.88 -6.99 101.15
N ALA A 273 -14.58 -5.86 100.86
CA ALA A 273 -14.41 -5.08 99.66
C ALA A 273 -12.98 -4.53 99.55
N THR A 274 -12.37 -4.10 100.66
CA THR A 274 -10.98 -3.61 100.72
C THR A 274 -9.97 -4.69 100.36
N ILE A 275 -10.16 -5.91 100.85
CA ILE A 275 -9.31 -7.07 100.56
C ILE A 275 -9.43 -7.42 99.07
N GLN A 276 -10.64 -7.51 98.55
CA GLN A 276 -10.87 -7.84 97.12
C GLN A 276 -10.32 -6.78 96.16
N LEU A 277 -10.47 -5.50 96.53
CA LEU A 277 -9.92 -4.42 95.74
C LEU A 277 -8.38 -4.43 95.68
N THR A 278 -7.74 -4.72 96.82
CA THR A 278 -6.28 -4.86 96.95
C THR A 278 -5.79 -6.02 96.06
N GLU A 279 -6.44 -7.17 96.22
CA GLU A 279 -6.10 -8.41 95.47
C GLU A 279 -6.25 -8.19 93.95
N ALA A 280 -7.36 -7.58 93.50
CA ALA A 280 -7.56 -7.20 92.05
C ALA A 280 -6.50 -6.21 91.54
N SER A 281 -6.10 -5.24 92.33
CA SER A 281 -5.05 -4.29 92.00
C SER A 281 -3.67 -4.96 91.88
N ASP A 282 -3.37 -5.87 92.81
CA ASP A 282 -2.10 -6.60 92.79
C ASP A 282 -2.04 -7.60 91.62
N GLU A 283 -3.12 -8.30 91.28
CA GLU A 283 -3.17 -9.15 90.09
C GLU A 283 -3.03 -8.35 88.82
N LEU A 284 -3.67 -7.17 88.73
CA LEU A 284 -3.55 -6.31 87.56
C LEU A 284 -2.12 -5.70 87.42
N ARG A 285 -1.43 -5.42 88.53
CA ARG A 285 -0.03 -4.96 88.58
C ARG A 285 0.90 -6.07 88.11
N HIS A 286 0.72 -7.30 88.53
CA HIS A 286 1.48 -8.45 88.06
C HIS A 286 1.20 -8.77 86.57
N TYR A 287 -0.02 -8.53 86.09
CA TYR A 287 -0.32 -8.62 84.65
C TYR A 287 0.46 -7.61 83.86
N CYS A 288 0.52 -6.31 84.26
CA CYS A 288 1.29 -5.26 83.65
C CYS A 288 2.81 -5.56 83.56
N GLU A 289 3.36 -6.17 84.64
CA GLU A 289 4.79 -6.54 84.72
C GLU A 289 5.17 -7.67 83.74
N ARG A 290 4.20 -8.52 83.34
CA ARG A 290 4.40 -9.61 82.36
C ARG A 290 4.21 -9.21 80.94
N LEU A 291 3.68 -7.99 80.67
CA LEU A 291 3.55 -7.47 79.33
C LEU A 291 4.93 -7.03 78.76
N ASP A 292 5.44 -7.77 77.76
CA ASP A 292 6.71 -7.45 77.10
C ASP A 292 6.49 -6.24 76.16
N LEU A 293 7.12 -5.13 76.50
CA LEU A 293 7.08 -3.89 75.68
C LEU A 293 8.49 -3.56 75.28
N ASP A 294 8.72 -3.67 73.93
CA ASP A 294 9.90 -3.09 73.29
C ASP A 294 9.47 -1.94 72.34
N PRO A 295 9.47 -0.68 72.83
CA PRO A 295 9.07 0.47 71.99
C PRO A 295 9.99 0.69 70.80
N ASN A 296 11.27 0.32 70.91
CA ASN A 296 12.22 0.47 69.80
C ASN A 296 11.89 -0.54 68.72
N ARG A 297 11.60 -1.78 69.14
CA ARG A 297 11.21 -2.85 68.18
C ARG A 297 9.89 -2.54 67.50
N LEU A 298 8.91 -2.01 68.21
CA LEU A 298 7.64 -1.56 67.62
C LEU A 298 7.86 -0.50 66.57
N PHE A 299 8.68 0.49 66.84
CA PHE A 299 9.02 1.56 65.88
C PHE A 299 9.78 1.04 64.66
N GLU A 300 10.72 0.12 64.82
CA GLU A 300 11.42 -0.54 63.72
C GLU A 300 10.44 -1.29 62.78
N LEU A 301 9.49 -2.06 63.38
CA LEU A 301 8.48 -2.80 62.63
C LEU A 301 7.56 -1.85 61.86
N GLU A 302 7.10 -0.76 62.49
CA GLU A 302 6.29 0.27 61.83
C GLU A 302 7.02 0.85 60.63
N GLN A 303 8.27 1.23 60.77
CA GLN A 303 9.08 1.76 59.66
C GLN A 303 9.26 0.73 58.54
N ARG A 304 9.54 -0.52 58.89
CA ARG A 304 9.74 -1.61 57.91
C ARG A 304 8.46 -1.90 57.14
N ILE A 305 7.32 -2.04 57.86
CA ILE A 305 5.99 -2.26 57.28
C ILE A 305 5.59 -1.09 56.37
N ALA A 306 5.73 0.16 56.85
CA ALA A 306 5.38 1.36 56.09
C ALA A 306 6.18 1.43 54.78
N LYS A 307 7.48 1.14 54.80
CA LYS A 307 8.36 1.13 53.64
C LYS A 307 7.95 0.00 52.68
N GLN A 308 7.62 -1.18 53.19
CA GLN A 308 7.17 -2.33 52.39
C GLN A 308 5.84 -2.05 51.69
N ILE A 309 4.85 -1.48 52.38
CA ILE A 309 3.57 -1.06 51.81
C ILE A 309 3.76 0.04 50.77
N SER A 310 4.65 1.01 51.01
CA SER A 310 4.96 2.06 50.04
C SER A 310 5.55 1.50 48.76
N LEU A 311 6.50 0.57 48.83
CA LEU A 311 7.09 -0.13 47.70
C LEU A 311 6.06 -0.97 46.96
N ALA A 312 5.27 -1.73 47.66
CA ALA A 312 4.20 -2.55 47.10
C ALA A 312 3.19 -1.71 46.30
N ARG A 313 2.77 -0.55 46.86
CA ARG A 313 1.89 0.40 46.17
C ARG A 313 2.53 1.00 44.93
N LYS A 314 3.81 1.35 44.99
CA LYS A 314 4.56 1.93 43.86
C LYS A 314 4.68 0.93 42.70
N HIS A 315 4.89 -0.34 43.03
CA HIS A 315 5.03 -1.42 42.04
C HIS A 315 3.71 -2.12 41.69
N HIS A 316 2.57 -1.67 42.24
CA HIS A 316 1.23 -2.20 41.98
C HIS A 316 1.08 -3.71 42.35
N VAL A 317 1.73 -4.15 43.40
CA VAL A 317 1.64 -5.52 43.94
C VAL A 317 1.22 -5.50 45.41
N SER A 318 0.90 -6.66 45.98
CA SER A 318 0.72 -6.78 47.42
C SER A 318 2.09 -6.82 48.13
N PRO A 319 2.17 -6.42 49.42
CA PRO A 319 3.44 -6.45 50.17
C PRO A 319 4.09 -7.84 50.22
N GLU A 320 3.31 -8.91 50.28
CA GLU A 320 3.75 -10.30 50.30
C GLU A 320 4.38 -10.73 48.96
N ALA A 321 3.96 -10.09 47.85
CA ALA A 321 4.42 -10.42 46.50
C ALA A 321 5.74 -9.69 46.09
N LEU A 322 6.24 -8.76 46.90
CA LEU A 322 7.49 -8.02 46.60
C LEU A 322 8.71 -8.92 46.35
N PRO A 323 8.95 -10.01 47.11
CA PRO A 323 10.09 -10.89 46.86
C PRO A 323 9.99 -11.62 45.52
N GLN A 324 8.77 -12.04 45.14
CA GLN A 324 8.52 -12.67 43.83
C GLN A 324 8.71 -11.69 42.68
N LEU A 325 8.23 -10.44 42.84
CA LEU A 325 8.46 -9.37 41.87
C LEU A 325 9.96 -9.10 41.69
N TYR A 326 10.72 -8.99 42.77
CA TYR A 326 12.16 -8.78 42.71
C TYR A 326 12.87 -9.86 41.92
N GLN A 327 12.51 -11.12 42.12
CA GLN A 327 13.06 -12.25 41.37
C GLN A 327 12.69 -12.18 39.88
N SER A 328 11.43 -11.88 39.58
CA SER A 328 10.98 -11.78 38.18
C SER A 328 11.67 -10.64 37.41
N LEU A 329 11.94 -9.50 38.06
CA LEU A 329 12.67 -8.40 37.47
C LEU A 329 14.16 -8.72 37.25
N LEU A 330 14.77 -9.54 38.11
CA LEU A 330 16.15 -10.04 37.90
C LEU A 330 16.23 -10.96 36.67
N GLU A 331 15.26 -11.86 36.53
CA GLU A 331 15.17 -12.77 35.38
C GLU A 331 14.93 -12.00 34.09
N GLU A 332 14.08 -10.98 34.12
CA GLU A 332 13.84 -10.09 32.96
C GLU A 332 15.12 -9.34 32.56
N GLN A 333 15.88 -8.83 33.53
CA GLN A 333 17.17 -8.16 33.26
C GLN A 333 18.16 -9.08 32.55
N GLN A 334 18.31 -10.33 33.02
CA GLN A 334 19.21 -11.30 32.40
C GLN A 334 18.82 -11.62 30.95
N GLN A 335 17.52 -11.74 30.67
CA GLN A 335 17.02 -11.99 29.31
C GLN A 335 17.29 -10.82 28.33
N LEU A 336 17.31 -9.58 28.82
CA LEU A 336 17.59 -8.40 27.99
C LEU A 336 19.07 -8.29 27.62
N ASP A 337 19.99 -8.75 28.46
CA ASP A 337 21.42 -8.67 28.22
C ASP A 337 21.93 -9.64 27.12
N ASP A 338 21.25 -10.77 26.90
CA ASP A 338 21.66 -11.82 25.96
C ASP A 338 21.42 -11.49 24.47
N GLN A 339 20.80 -10.36 24.09
CA GLN A 339 20.33 -10.09 22.73
C GLN A 339 21.00 -8.90 21.98
N ALA A 340 22.20 -8.48 22.39
CA ALA A 340 22.82 -7.23 21.91
C ALA A 340 23.49 -7.27 20.51
N ASP A 341 23.77 -8.44 19.89
CA ASP A 341 24.73 -8.55 18.76
C ASP A 341 24.17 -8.37 17.33
N SER A 342 22.89 -8.01 17.13
CA SER A 342 22.25 -8.08 15.80
C SER A 342 22.33 -6.79 14.94
N LEU A 343 22.50 -5.60 15.52
CA LEU A 343 22.38 -4.31 14.80
C LEU A 343 23.53 -4.04 13.81
N GLU A 344 24.73 -4.42 14.13
CA GLU A 344 25.90 -4.20 13.27
C GLU A 344 25.81 -5.03 11.99
N THR A 345 25.41 -6.30 12.12
CA THR A 345 25.21 -7.20 10.97
C THR A 345 24.10 -6.74 10.04
N LEU A 346 23.00 -6.21 10.59
CA LEU A 346 21.90 -5.63 9.80
C LEU A 346 22.33 -4.36 9.09
N THR A 347 23.10 -3.50 9.73
CA THR A 347 23.65 -2.28 9.11
C THR A 347 24.57 -2.62 7.94
N LEU A 348 25.44 -3.61 8.11
CA LEU A 348 26.31 -4.10 7.03
C LEU A 348 25.49 -4.69 5.88
N ALA A 349 24.41 -5.42 6.16
CA ALA A 349 23.51 -5.97 5.15
C ALA A 349 22.80 -4.86 4.35
N VAL A 350 22.29 -3.81 5.01
CA VAL A 350 21.68 -2.64 4.35
C VAL A 350 22.67 -1.98 3.40
N ASN A 351 23.90 -1.70 3.85
CA ASN A 351 24.91 -1.05 3.04
C ASN A 351 25.30 -1.92 1.83
N LYS A 352 25.45 -3.22 2.02
CA LYS A 352 25.75 -4.18 0.94
C LYS A 352 24.64 -4.22 -0.10
N HIS A 353 23.38 -4.35 0.31
CA HIS A 353 22.24 -4.41 -0.61
C HIS A 353 22.01 -3.08 -1.33
N HIS A 354 22.23 -1.95 -0.64
CA HIS A 354 22.20 -0.62 -1.26
C HIS A 354 23.24 -0.49 -2.38
N GLN A 355 24.48 -0.87 -2.09
CA GLN A 355 25.55 -0.83 -3.07
C GLN A 355 25.25 -1.71 -4.29
N GLN A 356 24.74 -2.93 -4.08
CA GLN A 356 24.34 -3.83 -5.16
C GLN A 356 23.18 -3.27 -6.00
N ALA A 357 22.22 -2.59 -5.37
CA ALA A 357 21.14 -1.93 -6.08
C ALA A 357 21.65 -0.74 -6.92
N LEU A 358 22.56 0.07 -6.38
CA LEU A 358 23.20 1.18 -7.10
C LEU A 358 24.01 0.69 -8.30
N GLU A 359 24.81 -0.35 -8.14
CA GLU A 359 25.59 -0.95 -9.25
C GLU A 359 24.68 -1.43 -10.37
N THR A 360 23.56 -2.10 -10.03
CA THR A 360 22.58 -2.53 -11.02
C THR A 360 21.89 -1.34 -11.69
N ALA A 361 21.56 -0.29 -10.92
CA ALA A 361 20.99 0.94 -11.46
C ALA A 361 21.94 1.69 -12.40
N GLN A 362 23.26 1.66 -12.14
CA GLN A 362 24.28 2.23 -13.02
C GLN A 362 24.39 1.48 -14.35
N VAL A 363 24.33 0.14 -14.31
CA VAL A 363 24.28 -0.67 -15.53
C VAL A 363 23.04 -0.36 -16.36
N LEU A 364 21.86 -0.26 -15.71
CA LEU A 364 20.61 0.11 -16.36
C LEU A 364 20.69 1.51 -16.97
N HIS A 365 21.31 2.46 -16.26
CA HIS A 365 21.54 3.82 -16.76
C HIS A 365 22.39 3.83 -18.05
N GLN A 366 23.49 3.07 -18.09
CA GLN A 366 24.34 2.98 -19.28
C GLN A 366 23.57 2.40 -20.48
N GLN A 367 22.75 1.37 -20.26
CA GLN A 367 21.91 0.80 -21.31
C GLN A 367 20.86 1.81 -21.79
N ARG A 368 20.19 2.51 -20.89
CA ARG A 368 19.24 3.55 -21.23
C ARG A 368 19.88 4.69 -22.02
N GLN A 369 21.09 5.12 -21.66
CA GLN A 369 21.82 6.14 -22.42
C GLN A 369 22.14 5.68 -23.84
N PHE A 370 22.58 4.43 -24.00
CA PHE A 370 22.88 3.86 -25.32
C PHE A 370 21.62 3.84 -26.21
N TYR A 371 20.52 3.27 -25.72
CA TYR A 371 19.28 3.20 -26.47
C TYR A 371 18.60 4.58 -26.65
N ALA A 372 18.80 5.52 -25.73
CA ALA A 372 18.33 6.88 -25.84
C ALA A 372 18.98 7.61 -27.04
N GLN A 373 20.27 7.40 -27.29
CA GLN A 373 20.95 7.95 -28.46
C GLN A 373 20.43 7.31 -29.74
N GLU A 374 20.36 5.99 -29.82
CA GLU A 374 19.87 5.27 -31.00
C GLU A 374 18.43 5.68 -31.34
N LEU A 375 17.53 5.63 -30.34
CA LEU A 375 16.12 5.99 -30.49
C LEU A 375 15.95 7.47 -30.89
N GLY A 376 16.70 8.36 -30.25
CA GLY A 376 16.69 9.79 -30.54
C GLY A 376 17.08 10.12 -32.00
N GLN A 377 18.08 9.44 -32.54
CA GLN A 377 18.50 9.57 -33.92
C GLN A 377 17.42 9.06 -34.89
N LEU A 378 16.87 7.85 -34.65
CA LEU A 378 15.83 7.26 -35.50
C LEU A 378 14.56 8.13 -35.54
N ILE A 379 14.16 8.68 -34.38
CA ILE A 379 13.01 9.57 -34.30
C ILE A 379 13.31 10.87 -35.09
N THR A 380 14.50 11.44 -34.96
CA THR A 380 14.92 12.63 -35.71
C THR A 380 14.82 12.40 -37.24
N GLU A 381 15.36 11.27 -37.72
CA GLU A 381 15.27 10.89 -39.14
C GLU A 381 13.80 10.73 -39.58
N SER A 382 12.97 10.10 -38.76
CA SER A 382 11.53 9.97 -39.06
C SER A 382 10.81 11.32 -39.07
N MET A 383 11.15 12.24 -38.15
CA MET A 383 10.62 13.62 -38.14
C MET A 383 10.94 14.35 -39.45
N HIS A 384 12.15 14.21 -40.00
CA HIS A 384 12.53 14.81 -41.29
C HIS A 384 11.65 14.27 -42.42
N LEU A 385 11.37 12.96 -42.44
CA LEU A 385 10.45 12.36 -43.42
C LEU A 385 9.02 12.88 -43.26
N LEU A 386 8.60 13.21 -42.04
CA LEU A 386 7.27 13.75 -41.74
C LEU A 386 7.17 15.29 -41.88
N SER A 387 8.03 15.89 -42.72
CA SER A 387 8.04 17.33 -43.04
C SER A 387 8.37 18.24 -41.84
N ILE A 388 9.18 17.75 -40.89
CA ILE A 388 9.82 18.52 -39.82
C ILE A 388 11.33 18.57 -40.14
N ALA A 389 11.69 19.19 -41.26
CA ALA A 389 13.02 19.09 -41.90
C ALA A 389 14.20 19.52 -40.99
N HIS A 390 13.97 20.40 -40.04
CA HIS A 390 14.98 20.89 -39.10
C HIS A 390 14.75 20.41 -37.66
N GLY A 391 13.85 19.45 -37.49
CA GLY A 391 13.55 18.88 -36.19
C GLY A 391 14.75 18.10 -35.64
N LEU A 392 14.99 18.24 -34.36
CA LEU A 392 15.94 17.41 -33.58
C LEU A 392 15.23 16.88 -32.35
N PHE A 393 15.36 15.58 -32.14
CA PHE A 393 14.79 14.89 -31.00
C PHE A 393 15.93 14.28 -30.17
N THR A 394 15.88 14.47 -28.85
CA THR A 394 16.85 13.89 -27.93
C THR A 394 16.14 13.32 -26.69
N ILE A 395 16.71 12.29 -26.13
CA ILE A 395 16.25 11.69 -24.87
C ILE A 395 17.31 11.96 -23.81
N ASP A 396 16.96 12.78 -22.83
CA ASP A 396 17.83 13.14 -21.72
C ASP A 396 17.64 12.11 -20.60
N VAL A 397 18.69 11.37 -20.25
CA VAL A 397 18.69 10.35 -19.20
C VAL A 397 19.64 10.82 -18.09
N LYS A 398 19.10 11.20 -16.95
CA LYS A 398 19.84 11.71 -15.80
C LYS A 398 19.79 10.71 -14.64
N PHE A 399 20.95 10.29 -14.19
CA PHE A 399 21.09 9.46 -12.99
C PHE A 399 20.99 10.31 -11.74
N ASP A 400 20.18 9.86 -10.77
CA ASP A 400 20.00 10.51 -9.47
C ASP A 400 19.91 9.45 -8.37
N GLU A 401 21.01 9.25 -7.65
CA GLU A 401 21.12 8.24 -6.59
C GLU A 401 20.04 8.37 -5.50
N HIS A 402 19.58 9.63 -5.23
CA HIS A 402 18.54 9.89 -4.24
C HIS A 402 17.14 9.44 -4.66
N HIS A 403 16.96 9.11 -5.95
CA HIS A 403 15.71 8.63 -6.53
C HIS A 403 15.73 7.14 -6.88
N LEU A 404 16.62 6.37 -6.21
CA LEU A 404 16.67 4.92 -6.39
C LEU A 404 15.30 4.28 -6.05
N ASN A 405 14.77 3.53 -7.01
CA ASN A 405 13.47 2.84 -6.89
C ASN A 405 13.48 1.50 -7.65
N ASN A 406 12.36 0.80 -7.71
CA ASN A 406 12.24 -0.50 -8.41
C ASN A 406 12.67 -0.45 -9.89
N ASP A 407 12.58 0.71 -10.53
CA ASP A 407 12.86 0.90 -11.95
C ASP A 407 14.23 1.58 -12.17
N GLY A 408 15.10 1.60 -11.15
CA GLY A 408 16.41 2.23 -11.18
C GLY A 408 16.43 3.64 -10.60
N ALA A 409 17.44 4.41 -10.97
CA ALA A 409 17.71 5.76 -10.46
C ALA A 409 17.61 6.86 -11.54
N ASP A 410 17.03 6.56 -12.71
CA ASP A 410 17.01 7.47 -13.85
C ASP A 410 15.74 8.33 -13.92
N ARG A 411 15.95 9.58 -14.29
CA ARG A 411 14.92 10.47 -14.82
C ARG A 411 15.09 10.57 -16.33
N VAL A 412 14.04 10.24 -17.07
CA VAL A 412 14.03 10.27 -18.53
C VAL A 412 13.12 11.41 -19.00
N GLU A 413 13.65 12.27 -19.88
CA GLU A 413 12.90 13.37 -20.44
C GLU A 413 13.11 13.46 -21.95
N PHE A 414 12.03 13.42 -22.74
CA PHE A 414 12.04 13.62 -24.17
C PHE A 414 12.08 15.10 -24.49
N LYS A 415 13.08 15.52 -25.25
CA LYS A 415 13.30 16.90 -25.69
C LYS A 415 13.30 17.00 -27.18
N VAL A 416 12.72 18.09 -27.68
CA VAL A 416 12.60 18.33 -29.12
C VAL A 416 12.76 19.80 -29.43
N THR A 417 13.27 20.06 -30.60
CA THR A 417 13.14 21.36 -31.29
C THR A 417 12.65 21.11 -32.72
N THR A 418 11.76 21.96 -33.22
CA THR A 418 11.19 21.85 -34.58
C THR A 418 11.75 22.91 -35.53
N ASN A 419 12.40 23.97 -35.00
CA ASN A 419 12.90 25.08 -35.74
C ASN A 419 14.40 25.32 -35.51
N PRO A 420 15.14 25.72 -36.56
CA PRO A 420 16.56 26.04 -36.41
C PRO A 420 16.80 27.17 -35.41
N GLY A 421 17.82 27.03 -34.57
CA GLY A 421 18.23 28.05 -33.62
C GLY A 421 17.40 28.14 -32.35
N GLN A 422 16.36 27.32 -32.20
CA GLN A 422 15.63 27.18 -30.95
C GLN A 422 16.28 26.14 -30.03
N PRO A 423 16.27 26.36 -28.69
CA PRO A 423 16.79 25.38 -27.76
C PRO A 423 15.88 24.13 -27.69
N LEU A 424 16.47 22.99 -27.40
CA LEU A 424 15.73 21.77 -27.06
C LEU A 424 14.83 22.01 -25.84
N GLN A 425 13.57 21.70 -25.98
CA GLN A 425 12.56 21.85 -24.92
C GLN A 425 11.85 20.51 -24.65
N PRO A 426 11.33 20.27 -23.44
CA PRO A 426 10.48 19.12 -23.18
C PRO A 426 9.36 19.00 -24.18
N ILE A 427 9.06 17.79 -24.66
CA ILE A 427 8.00 17.52 -25.64
C ILE A 427 6.63 18.09 -25.21
N ALA A 428 6.38 18.16 -23.91
CA ALA A 428 5.18 18.76 -23.33
C ALA A 428 5.01 20.27 -23.62
N LYS A 429 6.10 20.95 -24.05
CA LYS A 429 6.11 22.38 -24.37
C LYS A 429 6.03 22.68 -25.88
N VAL A 430 5.84 21.66 -26.70
CA VAL A 430 5.64 21.84 -28.15
C VAL A 430 4.33 22.57 -28.39
N ALA A 431 4.41 23.74 -29.04
CA ALA A 431 3.28 24.65 -29.18
C ALA A 431 2.24 24.21 -30.24
N SER A 432 2.67 23.42 -31.25
CA SER A 432 1.81 23.00 -32.37
C SER A 432 1.27 21.60 -32.18
N GLY A 433 -0.07 21.46 -32.09
CA GLY A 433 -0.74 20.16 -32.01
C GLY A 433 -0.41 19.24 -33.18
N GLY A 434 -0.32 19.77 -34.40
CA GLY A 434 0.04 19.01 -35.59
C GLY A 434 1.51 18.54 -35.60
N GLU A 435 2.45 19.33 -35.06
CA GLU A 435 3.84 18.89 -34.88
C GLU A 435 3.93 17.79 -33.82
N LEU A 436 3.26 17.98 -32.70
CA LEU A 436 3.22 16.96 -31.62
C LEU A 436 2.63 15.63 -32.12
N SER A 437 1.56 15.66 -32.91
CA SER A 437 0.98 14.46 -33.53
C SER A 437 1.95 13.74 -34.45
N ARG A 438 2.70 14.49 -35.30
CA ARG A 438 3.71 13.91 -36.20
C ARG A 438 4.91 13.33 -35.43
N ILE A 439 5.37 13.99 -34.38
CA ILE A 439 6.44 13.49 -33.50
C ILE A 439 5.95 12.22 -32.77
N ALA A 440 4.73 12.24 -32.23
CA ALA A 440 4.13 11.08 -31.61
C ALA A 440 4.04 9.88 -32.55
N LEU A 441 3.62 10.12 -33.80
CA LEU A 441 3.58 9.08 -34.82
C LEU A 441 4.98 8.54 -35.16
N ALA A 442 5.99 9.41 -35.28
CA ALA A 442 7.38 9.00 -35.50
C ALA A 442 7.85 8.07 -34.36
N ILE A 443 7.62 8.46 -33.11
CA ILE A 443 7.96 7.67 -31.92
C ILE A 443 7.27 6.30 -31.99
N GLN A 444 5.95 6.29 -32.23
CA GLN A 444 5.14 5.05 -32.27
C GLN A 444 5.61 4.08 -33.35
N VAL A 445 5.85 4.58 -34.57
CA VAL A 445 6.30 3.74 -35.70
C VAL A 445 7.69 3.15 -35.44
N ILE A 446 8.62 3.94 -34.88
CA ILE A 446 9.99 3.46 -34.59
C ILE A 446 9.97 2.45 -33.43
N THR A 447 9.26 2.74 -32.35
CA THR A 447 9.19 1.84 -31.21
C THR A 447 8.47 0.53 -31.55
N ALA A 448 7.39 0.60 -32.35
CA ALA A 448 6.62 -0.56 -32.78
C ALA A 448 7.46 -1.60 -33.56
N ARG A 449 8.51 -1.18 -34.27
CA ARG A 449 9.40 -2.10 -35.02
C ARG A 449 10.22 -3.04 -34.11
N LYS A 450 10.52 -2.63 -32.87
CA LYS A 450 11.25 -3.45 -31.90
C LYS A 450 10.34 -4.17 -30.89
N MET A 451 9.06 -3.79 -30.83
CA MET A 451 8.13 -4.40 -29.89
C MET A 451 7.62 -5.74 -30.44
N GLU A 452 7.54 -6.73 -29.57
CA GLU A 452 7.00 -8.07 -29.88
C GLU A 452 5.47 -8.11 -29.96
N THR A 453 4.79 -6.96 -29.93
CA THR A 453 3.32 -6.91 -29.98
C THR A 453 2.83 -7.21 -31.39
N PRO A 454 1.97 -8.24 -31.58
CA PRO A 454 1.63 -8.76 -32.90
C PRO A 454 0.65 -7.89 -33.69
N ALA A 455 -0.05 -6.95 -33.01
CA ALA A 455 -1.03 -6.08 -33.66
C ALA A 455 -0.98 -4.66 -33.10
N LEU A 456 -1.10 -3.67 -34.00
CA LEU A 456 -1.07 -2.25 -33.70
C LEU A 456 -2.27 -1.56 -34.33
N ILE A 457 -2.94 -0.72 -33.57
CA ILE A 457 -4.05 0.10 -34.04
C ILE A 457 -3.66 1.56 -33.98
N PHE A 458 -3.82 2.25 -35.10
CA PHE A 458 -3.63 3.67 -35.21
C PHE A 458 -4.98 4.34 -35.51
N ASP A 459 -5.51 5.06 -34.56
CA ASP A 459 -6.71 5.86 -34.74
C ASP A 459 -6.33 7.32 -35.01
N GLU A 460 -6.99 7.92 -36.01
CA GLU A 460 -6.77 9.32 -36.43
C GLU A 460 -5.30 9.70 -36.72
N VAL A 461 -4.58 8.84 -37.41
CA VAL A 461 -3.17 9.08 -37.78
C VAL A 461 -2.97 10.31 -38.68
N ASP A 462 -4.05 10.79 -39.24
CA ASP A 462 -4.12 11.88 -40.19
C ASP A 462 -4.38 13.26 -39.57
N VAL A 463 -4.48 13.35 -38.25
CA VAL A 463 -4.60 14.63 -37.55
C VAL A 463 -3.33 15.47 -37.75
N GLY A 464 -3.49 16.61 -38.39
CA GLY A 464 -2.40 17.56 -38.65
C GLY A 464 -1.43 17.16 -39.76
N ILE A 465 -1.79 16.20 -40.62
CA ILE A 465 -1.02 15.84 -41.82
C ILE A 465 -1.87 16.00 -43.08
N SER A 466 -1.21 16.29 -44.22
CA SER A 466 -1.87 16.42 -45.52
C SER A 466 -0.86 16.23 -46.65
N GLY A 467 -1.36 16.03 -47.87
CA GLY A 467 -0.58 15.96 -49.07
C GLY A 467 0.63 15.01 -49.06
N PRO A 468 1.84 15.49 -49.31
CA PRO A 468 3.04 14.63 -49.35
C PRO A 468 3.34 13.89 -48.06
N THR A 469 3.10 14.54 -46.92
CA THR A 469 3.31 13.92 -45.58
C THR A 469 2.41 12.72 -45.37
N ALA A 470 1.15 12.79 -45.81
CA ALA A 470 0.21 11.67 -45.71
C ALA A 470 0.66 10.44 -46.52
N ALA A 471 1.27 10.68 -47.70
CA ALA A 471 1.83 9.60 -48.52
C ALA A 471 3.02 8.90 -47.81
N VAL A 472 3.87 9.67 -47.14
CA VAL A 472 4.99 9.12 -46.35
C VAL A 472 4.46 8.29 -45.19
N VAL A 473 3.46 8.80 -44.43
CA VAL A 473 2.81 8.07 -43.33
C VAL A 473 2.22 6.75 -43.83
N GLY A 474 1.48 6.77 -44.96
CA GLY A 474 0.91 5.56 -45.53
C GLY A 474 1.98 4.52 -45.86
N LYS A 475 3.11 4.91 -46.44
CA LYS A 475 4.24 4.02 -46.74
C LYS A 475 4.90 3.45 -45.47
N LEU A 476 5.11 4.27 -44.45
CA LEU A 476 5.66 3.83 -43.16
C LEU A 476 4.76 2.79 -42.49
N LEU A 477 3.45 3.04 -42.46
CA LEU A 477 2.48 2.10 -41.88
C LEU A 477 2.39 0.79 -42.71
N ARG A 478 2.48 0.88 -44.05
CA ARG A 478 2.54 -0.29 -44.92
C ARG A 478 3.78 -1.13 -44.68
N GLN A 479 4.97 -0.51 -44.56
CA GLN A 479 6.22 -1.19 -44.22
C GLN A 479 6.13 -1.88 -42.84
N LEU A 480 5.57 -1.19 -41.84
CA LEU A 480 5.32 -1.78 -40.55
C LEU A 480 4.37 -2.99 -40.65
N GLY A 481 3.39 -2.92 -41.54
CA GLY A 481 2.44 -3.99 -41.86
C GLY A 481 3.07 -5.26 -42.45
N GLU A 482 4.31 -5.22 -42.94
CA GLU A 482 5.01 -6.40 -43.46
C GLU A 482 5.41 -7.38 -42.35
N SER A 483 5.73 -6.85 -41.15
CA SER A 483 6.16 -7.64 -40.00
C SER A 483 5.12 -7.74 -38.89
N THR A 484 4.22 -6.74 -38.80
CA THR A 484 3.26 -6.61 -37.69
C THR A 484 1.88 -6.31 -38.28
N GLN A 485 0.82 -6.86 -37.71
CA GLN A 485 -0.53 -6.51 -38.13
C GLN A 485 -0.83 -5.06 -37.76
N VAL A 486 -1.13 -4.21 -38.73
CA VAL A 486 -1.44 -2.79 -38.54
C VAL A 486 -2.89 -2.53 -38.94
N MET A 487 -3.63 -1.85 -38.09
CA MET A 487 -4.97 -1.33 -38.38
C MET A 487 -4.93 0.19 -38.30
N CYS A 488 -5.47 0.85 -39.30
CA CYS A 488 -5.42 2.31 -39.43
C CYS A 488 -6.79 2.89 -39.80
N VAL A 489 -7.30 3.81 -38.99
CA VAL A 489 -8.50 4.60 -39.32
C VAL A 489 -8.03 5.92 -39.92
N THR A 490 -8.52 6.23 -41.12
CA THR A 490 -8.11 7.47 -41.85
C THR A 490 -9.21 8.00 -42.76
N HIS A 491 -9.15 9.30 -43.05
CA HIS A 491 -9.94 9.95 -44.08
C HIS A 491 -9.07 10.43 -45.27
N LEU A 492 -7.73 10.21 -45.21
CA LEU A 492 -6.81 10.63 -46.25
C LEU A 492 -6.62 9.52 -47.30
N PRO A 493 -6.88 9.82 -48.58
CA PRO A 493 -6.74 8.87 -49.68
C PRO A 493 -5.31 8.36 -49.87
N GLN A 494 -4.28 9.18 -49.55
CA GLN A 494 -2.87 8.80 -49.62
C GLN A 494 -2.52 7.69 -48.63
N VAL A 495 -3.09 7.70 -47.40
CA VAL A 495 -2.90 6.66 -46.40
C VAL A 495 -3.74 5.45 -46.77
N ALA A 496 -5.01 5.67 -47.17
CA ALA A 496 -5.95 4.59 -47.51
C ALA A 496 -5.48 3.76 -48.72
N GLY A 497 -4.81 4.38 -49.70
CA GLY A 497 -4.21 3.71 -50.86
C GLY A 497 -3.15 2.68 -50.48
N CYS A 498 -2.43 2.87 -49.37
CA CYS A 498 -1.34 2.00 -48.92
C CYS A 498 -1.78 0.71 -48.23
N GLY A 499 -3.05 0.58 -47.82
CA GLY A 499 -3.53 -0.61 -47.08
C GLY A 499 -3.46 -1.88 -47.94
N HIS A 500 -3.21 -3.04 -47.31
CA HIS A 500 -3.33 -4.35 -47.94
C HIS A 500 -4.81 -4.79 -47.98
N GLN A 501 -5.55 -4.49 -46.92
CA GLN A 501 -6.98 -4.70 -46.79
C GLN A 501 -7.70 -3.37 -46.51
N HIS A 502 -8.90 -3.19 -47.02
CA HIS A 502 -9.65 -1.96 -46.89
C HIS A 502 -11.11 -2.22 -46.53
N PHE A 503 -11.58 -1.66 -45.44
CA PHE A 503 -12.98 -1.69 -45.00
C PHE A 503 -13.60 -0.30 -45.15
N PHE A 504 -14.87 -0.29 -45.56
CA PHE A 504 -15.70 0.91 -45.60
C PHE A 504 -16.81 0.85 -44.57
N VAL A 505 -16.93 1.93 -43.81
CA VAL A 505 -17.96 2.10 -42.78
C VAL A 505 -19.03 3.06 -43.31
N SER A 506 -20.27 2.59 -43.40
CA SER A 506 -21.45 3.35 -43.79
C SER A 506 -22.50 3.39 -42.67
N LYS A 507 -23.33 4.41 -42.72
CA LYS A 507 -24.56 4.52 -41.91
C LYS A 507 -25.77 4.36 -42.80
N GLU A 508 -26.69 3.52 -42.35
CA GLU A 508 -28.01 3.41 -42.94
C GLU A 508 -29.05 3.85 -41.90
N THR A 509 -29.96 4.75 -42.28
CA THR A 509 -31.01 5.28 -41.41
C THR A 509 -32.35 5.00 -42.08
N ASP A 510 -33.18 4.21 -41.41
CA ASP A 510 -34.55 3.91 -41.87
C ASP A 510 -35.63 4.87 -41.33
N GLY A 511 -35.20 6.06 -40.85
CA GLY A 511 -36.05 7.10 -40.29
C GLY A 511 -36.32 6.97 -38.78
N ALA A 512 -36.20 5.81 -38.19
CA ALA A 512 -36.38 5.55 -36.76
C ALA A 512 -35.11 5.14 -36.04
N MET A 513 -34.26 4.38 -36.71
CA MET A 513 -32.98 3.89 -36.15
C MET A 513 -31.84 4.03 -37.14
N THR A 514 -30.64 4.24 -36.62
CA THR A 514 -29.42 4.27 -37.40
C THR A 514 -28.64 2.98 -37.15
N GLU A 515 -28.20 2.32 -38.22
CA GLU A 515 -27.32 1.14 -38.15
C GLU A 515 -25.99 1.45 -38.86
N THR A 516 -24.90 0.96 -38.27
CA THR A 516 -23.58 1.04 -38.88
C THR A 516 -23.23 -0.31 -39.49
N HIS A 517 -22.80 -0.28 -40.72
CA HIS A 517 -22.31 -1.41 -41.47
C HIS A 517 -20.82 -1.23 -41.82
N MET A 518 -20.06 -2.31 -41.76
CA MET A 518 -18.65 -2.32 -42.14
C MET A 518 -18.43 -3.47 -43.12
N GLN A 519 -17.95 -3.16 -44.32
CA GLN A 519 -17.78 -4.15 -45.34
C GLN A 519 -16.38 -4.10 -46.00
N PRO A 520 -15.76 -5.23 -46.31
CA PRO A 520 -14.51 -5.26 -47.03
C PRO A 520 -14.72 -4.76 -48.48
N LEU A 521 -13.77 -3.98 -48.97
CA LEU A 521 -13.81 -3.46 -50.32
C LEU A 521 -12.96 -4.33 -51.25
N ASP A 522 -13.55 -4.77 -52.37
CA ASP A 522 -12.82 -5.37 -53.47
C ASP A 522 -12.00 -4.30 -54.25
N LYS A 523 -11.17 -4.70 -55.17
CA LYS A 523 -10.31 -3.77 -55.95
C LYS A 523 -11.09 -2.66 -56.63
N ARG A 524 -12.30 -2.91 -57.10
CA ARG A 524 -13.14 -1.94 -57.84
C ARG A 524 -13.79 -0.95 -56.83
N ALA A 525 -14.37 -1.46 -55.78
CA ALA A 525 -14.99 -0.67 -54.74
C ALA A 525 -13.94 0.21 -54.03
N ARG A 526 -12.74 -0.32 -53.81
CA ARG A 526 -11.60 0.41 -53.25
C ARG A 526 -11.17 1.59 -54.12
N LEU A 527 -11.13 1.41 -55.44
CA LEU A 527 -10.84 2.50 -56.40
C LEU A 527 -11.91 3.60 -56.33
N GLN A 528 -13.17 3.23 -56.22
CA GLN A 528 -14.29 4.17 -56.11
C GLN A 528 -14.23 4.95 -54.79
N GLU A 529 -13.95 4.29 -53.68
CA GLU A 529 -13.83 4.93 -52.39
C GLU A 529 -12.66 5.93 -52.34
N LEU A 530 -11.50 5.56 -52.88
CA LEU A 530 -10.37 6.48 -52.99
C LEU A 530 -10.69 7.68 -53.88
N ALA A 531 -11.40 7.47 -54.97
CA ALA A 531 -11.85 8.57 -55.84
C ALA A 531 -12.85 9.49 -55.09
N ARG A 532 -13.75 8.93 -54.29
CA ARG A 532 -14.65 9.67 -53.40
C ARG A 532 -13.87 10.51 -52.37
N LEU A 533 -12.86 9.94 -51.73
CA LEU A 533 -12.01 10.64 -50.76
C LEU A 533 -11.21 11.79 -51.44
N LEU A 534 -10.84 11.66 -52.73
CA LEU A 534 -10.13 12.69 -53.49
C LEU A 534 -11.03 13.81 -54.00
N GLY A 535 -12.23 13.47 -54.44
CA GLY A 535 -13.11 14.39 -55.18
C GLY A 535 -14.39 14.79 -54.47
N GLY A 536 -14.65 14.25 -53.30
CA GLY A 536 -15.92 14.45 -52.60
C GLY A 536 -17.07 13.64 -53.23
N SER A 537 -18.27 14.24 -53.30
CA SER A 537 -19.49 13.55 -53.77
C SER A 537 -19.48 13.24 -55.29
N GLU A 538 -18.68 13.97 -56.09
CA GLU A 538 -18.58 13.76 -57.53
C GLU A 538 -17.32 13.02 -57.93
N VAL A 539 -17.47 11.79 -58.40
CA VAL A 539 -16.36 10.97 -58.92
C VAL A 539 -16.15 11.29 -60.38
N THR A 540 -15.07 12.03 -60.72
CA THR A 540 -14.69 12.39 -62.08
C THR A 540 -13.68 11.39 -62.66
N ARG A 541 -13.47 11.46 -64.01
CA ARG A 541 -12.42 10.65 -64.65
C ARG A 541 -11.01 10.96 -64.11
N ASN A 542 -10.75 12.20 -63.72
CA ASN A 542 -9.46 12.60 -63.14
C ASN A 542 -9.27 12.06 -61.73
N THR A 543 -10.30 12.09 -60.89
CA THR A 543 -10.22 11.52 -59.55
C THR A 543 -10.03 10.03 -59.58
N LEU A 544 -10.64 9.31 -60.54
CA LEU A 544 -10.41 7.88 -60.75
C LEU A 544 -8.98 7.57 -61.24
N ALA A 545 -8.41 8.39 -62.11
CA ALA A 545 -7.03 8.23 -62.55
C ALA A 545 -6.04 8.41 -61.39
N ASN A 546 -6.21 9.47 -60.57
CA ASN A 546 -5.39 9.73 -59.40
C ASN A 546 -5.55 8.62 -58.32
N ALA A 547 -6.77 8.13 -58.13
CA ALA A 547 -7.02 7.01 -57.22
C ALA A 547 -6.31 5.70 -57.67
N LYS A 548 -6.22 5.48 -59.00
CA LYS A 548 -5.51 4.36 -59.56
C LYS A 548 -4.00 4.44 -59.34
N GLU A 549 -3.43 5.66 -59.44
CA GLU A 549 -2.01 5.92 -59.10
C GLU A 549 -1.71 5.66 -57.64
N LEU A 550 -2.59 6.08 -56.72
CA LEU A 550 -2.46 5.81 -55.26
C LEU A 550 -2.51 4.32 -54.91
N LEU A 551 -3.24 3.51 -55.69
CA LEU A 551 -3.29 2.05 -55.49
C LEU A 551 -2.08 1.33 -56.07
N ALA A 552 -1.38 1.94 -57.01
CA ALA A 552 -0.21 1.37 -57.70
C ALA A 552 1.12 1.74 -56.99
N ALA A 553 1.12 2.80 -56.18
CA ALA A 553 2.26 3.30 -55.42
C ALA A 553 2.50 2.58 -54.11
#